data_1cebbee22c4aeec5593a9273f400c5e0
#
_entry.id   1cebbee22c4aeec5593a9273f400c5e0
#
_cell.length_a   1.000
_cell.length_b   1.000
_cell.length_c   1.000
_cell.angle_alpha   90.00
_cell.angle_beta   90.00
_cell.angle_gamma   90.00
#
_symmetry.space_group_name_H-M   'P 1'
#
loop_
_entity.id
_entity.type
_entity.pdbx_description
1 polymer ?
#
loop_
_entity_poly.entity_id
_entity_poly.type
_entity_poly.pdbx_seq_one_letter_code
_entity_poly.pdbx_strand_id
1 'polypeptide(L)'
;MELDRLSDEQLLVLARDTPEAFDAFYRRHVHAVQGYFRRRVFEVETAFDLTAETFASVLRAMPRYEPRPEPARAWLFGIARNTLFEALRRGQVEDRARRSLAMEPIVLDEADVATLELLAETPAVEAMASLPDDQRAAVLAHHVDGESYAEIAARLMCSQSVVRQRVSRGLRTLRTQLEEGR
;
A
#
# COMPACT_ATOMS: atom_id res chain seq x y z
N MET A 1 5.83 30.32 4.04
CA MET A 1 6.01 29.14 4.94
C MET A 1 6.58 28.01 4.08
N GLU A 2 7.69 27.41 4.50
CA GLU A 2 8.32 26.32 3.71
C GLU A 2 7.54 25.01 3.94
N LEU A 3 6.53 24.77 3.12
CA LEU A 3 5.68 23.57 3.18
C LEU A 3 6.49 22.28 3.04
N ASP A 4 7.64 22.34 2.34
CA ASP A 4 8.49 21.16 2.12
C ASP A 4 9.15 20.61 3.40
N ARG A 5 9.21 21.43 4.47
CA ARG A 5 9.77 21.01 5.78
C ARG A 5 8.73 20.41 6.72
N LEU A 6 7.46 20.55 6.40
CA LEU A 6 6.39 20.00 7.24
C LEU A 6 6.31 18.48 7.08
N SER A 7 5.92 17.79 8.16
CA SER A 7 5.57 16.35 8.07
C SER A 7 4.28 16.15 7.27
N ASP A 8 4.03 14.93 6.83
CA ASP A 8 2.82 14.59 6.08
C ASP A 8 1.56 14.82 6.91
N GLU A 9 1.62 14.55 8.23
CA GLU A 9 0.54 14.80 9.18
C GLU A 9 0.25 16.30 9.28
N GLN A 10 1.28 17.12 9.37
CA GLN A 10 1.17 18.58 9.43
C GLN A 10 0.58 19.14 8.12
N LEU A 11 1.02 18.60 6.97
CA LEU A 11 0.48 18.98 5.67
C LEU A 11 -1.01 18.66 5.56
N LEU A 12 -1.45 17.45 5.98
CA LEU A 12 -2.87 17.07 5.93
C LEU A 12 -3.75 17.92 6.86
N VAL A 13 -3.25 18.26 8.04
CA VAL A 13 -4.00 19.14 8.96
C VAL A 13 -4.11 20.55 8.38
N LEU A 14 -3.00 21.10 7.86
CA LEU A 14 -2.95 22.45 7.28
C LEU A 14 -3.78 22.55 6.00
N ALA A 15 -3.85 21.48 5.22
CA ALA A 15 -4.56 21.42 3.94
C ALA A 15 -6.08 21.63 4.08
N ARG A 16 -6.63 21.59 5.28
CA ARG A 16 -8.05 21.92 5.54
C ARG A 16 -8.38 23.36 5.11
N ASP A 17 -7.43 24.28 5.35
CA ASP A 17 -7.62 25.71 5.13
C ASP A 17 -6.64 26.28 4.09
N THR A 18 -5.64 25.49 3.68
CA THR A 18 -4.54 25.91 2.81
C THR A 18 -4.36 24.89 1.67
N PRO A 19 -4.94 25.14 0.49
CA PRO A 19 -4.84 24.21 -0.66
C PRO A 19 -3.40 23.86 -1.06
N GLU A 20 -2.46 24.77 -0.88
CA GLU A 20 -1.05 24.59 -1.20
C GLU A 20 -0.40 23.50 -0.34
N ALA A 21 -0.91 23.28 0.88
CA ALA A 21 -0.44 22.20 1.73
C ALA A 21 -0.88 20.82 1.18
N PHE A 22 -2.08 20.74 0.59
CA PHE A 22 -2.51 19.53 -0.11
C PHE A 22 -1.65 19.29 -1.37
N ASP A 23 -1.36 20.32 -2.13
CA ASP A 23 -0.49 20.21 -3.31
C ASP A 23 0.91 19.69 -2.93
N ALA A 24 1.50 20.17 -1.83
CA ALA A 24 2.77 19.67 -1.33
C ALA A 24 2.68 18.17 -0.94
N PHE A 25 1.62 17.77 -0.24
CA PHE A 25 1.34 16.37 0.09
C PHE A 25 1.15 15.51 -1.16
N TYR A 26 0.35 15.98 -2.11
CA TYR A 26 0.10 15.30 -3.39
C TYR A 26 1.40 15.05 -4.16
N ARG A 27 2.21 16.08 -4.39
CA ARG A 27 3.49 15.96 -5.12
C ARG A 27 4.43 14.95 -4.47
N ARG A 28 4.44 14.88 -3.15
CA ARG A 28 5.29 13.97 -2.38
C ARG A 28 4.90 12.50 -2.58
N HIS A 29 3.62 12.23 -2.79
CA HIS A 29 3.09 10.87 -2.77
C HIS A 29 2.54 10.35 -4.10
N VAL A 30 2.25 11.22 -5.08
CA VAL A 30 1.56 10.81 -6.32
C VAL A 30 2.30 9.70 -7.06
N HIS A 31 3.62 9.78 -7.18
CA HIS A 31 4.41 8.75 -7.87
C HIS A 31 4.41 7.41 -7.12
N ALA A 32 4.42 7.45 -5.79
CA ALA A 32 4.36 6.23 -5.00
C ALA A 32 2.99 5.54 -5.11
N VAL A 33 1.89 6.30 -5.06
CA VAL A 33 0.53 5.79 -5.26
C VAL A 33 0.34 5.28 -6.69
N GLN A 34 0.80 6.02 -7.70
CA GLN A 34 0.76 5.57 -9.09
C GLN A 34 1.55 4.28 -9.29
N GLY A 35 2.77 4.19 -8.73
CA GLY A 35 3.58 2.99 -8.74
C GLY A 35 2.89 1.81 -8.06
N TYR A 36 2.15 2.06 -6.97
CA TYR A 36 1.33 1.05 -6.29
C TYR A 36 0.29 0.45 -7.24
N PHE A 37 -0.46 1.25 -7.98
CA PHE A 37 -1.47 0.77 -8.92
C PHE A 37 -0.84 0.13 -10.16
N ARG A 38 0.20 0.73 -10.76
CA ARG A 38 0.87 0.16 -11.94
C ARG A 38 1.39 -1.27 -11.74
N ARG A 39 1.64 -1.67 -10.51
CA ARG A 39 2.05 -3.05 -10.19
C ARG A 39 0.87 -3.99 -9.96
N ARG A 40 -0.35 -3.47 -9.84
CA ARG A 40 -1.55 -4.24 -9.48
C ARG A 40 -2.61 -4.26 -10.58
N VAL A 41 -2.57 -3.31 -11.49
CA VAL A 41 -3.45 -3.27 -12.65
C VAL A 41 -2.63 -3.33 -13.94
N PHE A 42 -3.21 -3.93 -14.96
CA PHE A 42 -2.50 -4.16 -16.21
C PHE A 42 -2.41 -2.89 -17.07
N GLU A 43 -3.50 -2.12 -17.10
CA GLU A 43 -3.61 -0.94 -17.95
C GLU A 43 -3.07 0.30 -17.25
N VAL A 44 -2.22 1.04 -17.97
CA VAL A 44 -1.60 2.27 -17.47
C VAL A 44 -2.68 3.33 -17.18
N GLU A 45 -3.71 3.44 -18.03
CA GLU A 45 -4.83 4.36 -17.86
C GLU A 45 -5.60 4.06 -16.57
N THR A 46 -5.92 2.78 -16.33
CA THR A 46 -6.57 2.35 -15.08
C THR A 46 -5.74 2.73 -13.85
N ALA A 47 -4.41 2.60 -13.90
CA ALA A 47 -3.54 3.03 -12.81
C ALA A 47 -3.59 4.54 -12.56
N PHE A 48 -3.68 5.35 -13.62
CA PHE A 48 -3.86 6.80 -13.50
C PHE A 48 -5.22 7.15 -12.89
N ASP A 49 -6.29 6.50 -13.35
CA ASP A 49 -7.65 6.73 -12.87
C ASP A 49 -7.77 6.39 -11.37
N LEU A 50 -7.24 5.23 -10.95
CA LEU A 50 -7.22 4.83 -9.54
C LEU A 50 -6.37 5.77 -8.68
N THR A 51 -5.28 6.31 -9.23
CA THR A 51 -4.48 7.33 -8.55
C THR A 51 -5.29 8.60 -8.33
N ALA A 52 -5.96 9.10 -9.36
CA ALA A 52 -6.82 10.28 -9.27
C ALA A 52 -7.98 10.06 -8.30
N GLU A 53 -8.66 8.90 -8.35
CA GLU A 53 -9.75 8.53 -7.44
C GLU A 53 -9.28 8.44 -5.99
N THR A 54 -8.06 7.92 -5.75
CA THR A 54 -7.43 7.89 -4.42
C THR A 54 -7.27 9.29 -3.86
N PHE A 55 -6.66 10.22 -4.59
CA PHE A 55 -6.45 11.58 -4.10
C PHE A 55 -7.76 12.38 -4.00
N ALA A 56 -8.75 12.11 -4.84
CA ALA A 56 -10.10 12.63 -4.65
C ALA A 56 -10.73 12.11 -3.34
N SER A 57 -10.48 10.86 -2.97
CA SER A 57 -10.93 10.28 -1.71
C SER A 57 -10.17 10.86 -0.50
N VAL A 58 -8.87 11.11 -0.66
CA VAL A 58 -8.06 11.85 0.34
C VAL A 58 -8.65 13.23 0.60
N LEU A 59 -8.96 13.99 -0.44
CA LEU A 59 -9.60 15.32 -0.30
C LEU A 59 -10.92 15.25 0.46
N ARG A 60 -11.76 14.25 0.20
CA ARG A 60 -13.03 14.05 0.92
C ARG A 60 -12.84 13.64 2.39
N ALA A 61 -11.80 12.86 2.68
CA ALA A 61 -11.53 12.35 4.02
C ALA A 61 -10.69 13.30 4.89
N MET A 62 -9.88 14.14 4.25
CA MET A 62 -8.93 15.06 4.90
C MET A 62 -9.56 15.99 5.96
N PRO A 63 -10.79 16.55 5.79
CA PRO A 63 -11.38 17.39 6.84
C PRO A 63 -11.56 16.68 8.17
N ARG A 64 -11.66 15.35 8.15
CA ARG A 64 -11.80 14.49 9.35
C ARG A 64 -10.52 13.77 9.74
N TYR A 65 -9.43 14.04 9.03
CA TYR A 65 -8.15 13.42 9.34
C TYR A 65 -7.65 13.92 10.70
N GLU A 66 -7.31 12.99 11.59
CA GLU A 66 -6.65 13.26 12.85
C GLU A 66 -5.28 12.57 12.85
N PRO A 67 -4.20 13.28 13.22
CA PRO A 67 -2.90 12.66 13.38
C PRO A 67 -2.97 11.49 14.37
N ARG A 68 -2.40 10.37 13.97
CA ARG A 68 -2.33 9.13 14.75
C ARG A 68 -0.88 8.72 14.95
N PRO A 69 -0.56 7.75 15.81
CA PRO A 69 0.78 7.18 15.91
C PRO A 69 1.28 6.61 14.58
N GLU A 70 0.35 6.10 13.74
CA GLU A 70 0.68 5.59 12.42
C GLU A 70 0.98 6.75 11.45
N PRO A 71 2.02 6.60 10.58
CA PRO A 71 2.35 7.62 9.60
C PRO A 71 1.17 7.95 8.67
N ALA A 72 1.01 9.21 8.29
CA ALA A 72 0.00 9.66 7.32
C ALA A 72 0.07 8.90 5.99
N ARG A 73 1.27 8.43 5.62
CA ARG A 73 1.47 7.55 4.47
C ARG A 73 0.69 6.24 4.60
N ALA A 74 0.61 5.62 5.77
CA ALA A 74 -0.15 4.40 5.98
C ALA A 74 -1.66 4.64 5.76
N TRP A 75 -2.18 5.75 6.27
CA TRP A 75 -3.56 6.17 6.02
C TRP A 75 -3.83 6.41 4.52
N LEU A 76 -2.93 7.08 3.79
CA LEU A 76 -3.04 7.28 2.34
C LEU A 76 -3.12 5.94 1.59
N PHE A 77 -2.22 4.99 1.91
CA PHE A 77 -2.21 3.68 1.24
C PHE A 77 -3.40 2.80 1.66
N GLY A 78 -3.99 3.03 2.83
CA GLY A 78 -5.28 2.46 3.21
C GLY A 78 -6.40 2.91 2.27
N ILE A 79 -6.45 4.21 1.93
CA ILE A 79 -7.39 4.74 0.93
C ILE A 79 -7.11 4.15 -0.46
N ALA A 80 -5.84 4.12 -0.90
CA ALA A 80 -5.47 3.54 -2.19
C ALA A 80 -5.89 2.08 -2.32
N ARG A 81 -5.71 1.29 -1.25
CA ARG A 81 -6.17 -0.09 -1.19
C ARG A 81 -7.68 -0.22 -1.33
N ASN A 82 -8.45 0.59 -0.59
CA ASN A 82 -9.90 0.58 -0.69
C ASN A 82 -10.37 0.96 -2.10
N THR A 83 -9.74 1.95 -2.73
CA THR A 83 -9.99 2.34 -4.12
C THR A 83 -9.76 1.16 -5.08
N LEU A 84 -8.68 0.41 -4.90
CA LEU A 84 -8.41 -0.79 -5.70
C LEU A 84 -9.48 -1.86 -5.52
N PHE A 85 -9.87 -2.18 -4.28
CA PHE A 85 -10.91 -3.18 -4.01
C PHE A 85 -12.27 -2.78 -4.57
N GLU A 86 -12.62 -1.51 -4.51
CA GLU A 86 -13.85 -1.02 -5.12
C GLU A 86 -13.82 -1.15 -6.64
N ALA A 87 -12.68 -0.85 -7.27
CA ALA A 87 -12.49 -1.03 -8.71
C ALA A 87 -12.59 -2.51 -9.12
N LEU A 88 -11.98 -3.41 -8.33
CA LEU A 88 -12.08 -4.85 -8.54
C LEU A 88 -13.53 -5.35 -8.43
N ARG A 89 -14.27 -4.88 -7.42
CA ARG A 89 -15.71 -5.23 -7.26
C ARG A 89 -16.57 -4.70 -8.40
N ARG A 90 -16.26 -3.51 -8.93
CA ARG A 90 -16.97 -2.91 -10.06
C ARG A 90 -16.63 -3.56 -11.41
N GLY A 91 -15.69 -4.53 -11.45
CA GLY A 91 -15.23 -5.17 -12.68
C GLY A 91 -14.42 -4.26 -13.61
N GLN A 92 -13.98 -3.09 -13.11
CA GLN A 92 -13.19 -2.11 -13.86
C GLN A 92 -11.76 -2.57 -14.11
N VAL A 93 -11.26 -3.49 -13.29
CA VAL A 93 -9.97 -4.18 -13.52
C VAL A 93 -10.29 -5.45 -14.26
N GLU A 94 -10.36 -5.33 -15.58
CA GLU A 94 -10.99 -6.33 -16.45
C GLU A 94 -10.25 -7.67 -16.52
N ASP A 95 -11.08 -8.73 -16.66
CA ASP A 95 -10.76 -10.06 -17.20
C ASP A 95 -9.99 -10.06 -18.54
N ARG A 96 -9.87 -8.93 -19.21
CA ARG A 96 -9.24 -8.80 -20.53
C ARG A 96 -7.74 -9.05 -20.47
N ALA A 97 -7.08 -8.60 -19.42
CA ALA A 97 -5.66 -8.83 -19.18
C ALA A 97 -5.38 -10.29 -18.79
N ARG A 98 -6.28 -10.93 -18.05
CA ARG A 98 -6.19 -12.36 -17.70
C ARG A 98 -6.17 -13.26 -18.93
N ARG A 99 -6.99 -12.95 -19.94
CA ARG A 99 -7.11 -13.76 -21.16
C ARG A 99 -5.94 -13.59 -22.13
N SER A 100 -5.28 -12.42 -22.08
CA SER A 100 -4.18 -12.12 -23.02
C SER A 100 -2.84 -12.77 -22.65
N LEU A 101 -2.60 -13.09 -21.37
CA LEU A 101 -1.28 -13.48 -20.89
C LEU A 101 -1.19 -14.84 -20.19
N ALA A 102 -2.27 -15.62 -20.09
CA ALA A 102 -2.29 -16.91 -19.36
C ALA A 102 -1.58 -16.83 -17.98
N MET A 103 -1.66 -15.67 -17.31
CA MET A 103 -1.06 -15.49 -15.98
C MET A 103 -2.04 -15.94 -14.91
N GLU A 104 -1.57 -16.79 -13.99
CA GLU A 104 -2.31 -17.10 -12.78
C GLU A 104 -2.65 -15.81 -12.01
N PRO A 105 -3.91 -15.67 -11.54
CA PRO A 105 -4.29 -14.52 -10.72
C PRO A 105 -3.40 -14.47 -9.48
N ILE A 106 -2.87 -13.29 -9.14
CA ILE A 106 -2.39 -13.06 -7.78
C ILE A 106 -3.65 -12.96 -6.92
N VAL A 107 -4.12 -14.09 -6.44
CA VAL A 107 -5.18 -14.15 -5.44
C VAL A 107 -4.50 -13.78 -4.12
N LEU A 108 -4.70 -12.52 -3.67
CA LEU A 108 -4.62 -12.25 -2.24
C LEU A 108 -5.77 -13.08 -1.64
N ASP A 109 -5.45 -14.10 -0.88
CA ASP A 109 -6.48 -14.82 -0.16
C ASP A 109 -7.12 -13.91 0.91
N GLU A 110 -8.33 -14.25 1.35
CA GLU A 110 -9.02 -13.45 2.39
C GLU A 110 -8.17 -13.29 3.64
N ALA A 111 -7.24 -14.20 3.87
CA ALA A 111 -6.32 -14.20 4.98
C ALA A 111 -5.18 -13.16 4.84
N ASP A 112 -4.70 -12.93 3.60
CA ASP A 112 -3.72 -11.87 3.32
C ASP A 112 -4.37 -10.49 3.49
N VAL A 113 -5.63 -10.35 3.08
CA VAL A 113 -6.42 -9.12 3.26
C VAL A 113 -6.66 -8.85 4.75
N ALA A 114 -7.10 -9.85 5.51
CA ALA A 114 -7.32 -9.73 6.96
C ALA A 114 -6.03 -9.37 7.71
N THR A 115 -4.88 -9.91 7.28
CA THR A 115 -3.58 -9.58 7.88
C THR A 115 -3.18 -8.13 7.60
N LEU A 116 -3.44 -7.62 6.38
CA LEU A 116 -3.18 -6.21 6.03
C LEU A 116 -4.13 -5.27 6.79
N GLU A 117 -5.37 -5.67 7.04
CA GLU A 117 -6.33 -4.93 7.86
C GLU A 117 -5.89 -4.86 9.32
N LEU A 118 -5.41 -5.98 9.85
CA LEU A 118 -4.89 -6.07 11.22
C LEU A 118 -3.61 -5.22 11.40
N LEU A 119 -2.72 -5.20 10.42
CA LEU A 119 -1.50 -4.36 10.41
C LEU A 119 -1.82 -2.86 10.35
N ALA A 120 -2.98 -2.48 9.83
CA ALA A 120 -3.42 -1.08 9.83
C ALA A 120 -3.90 -0.59 11.22
N GLU A 121 -4.24 -1.51 12.12
CA GLU A 121 -4.76 -1.22 13.46
C GLU A 121 -3.73 -1.36 14.60
N THR A 122 -2.56 -1.97 14.32
CA THR A 122 -1.50 -2.25 15.33
C THR A 122 -0.26 -1.41 15.05
N PRO A 123 0.57 -1.08 16.06
CA PRO A 123 1.88 -0.48 15.84
C PRO A 123 2.73 -1.36 14.92
N ALA A 124 2.60 -1.12 13.63
CA ALA A 124 3.17 -1.95 12.56
C ALA A 124 4.71 -2.09 12.70
N VAL A 125 5.34 -1.10 13.33
CA VAL A 125 6.79 -1.07 13.56
C VAL A 125 7.22 -2.15 14.55
N GLU A 126 6.49 -2.36 15.64
CA GLU A 126 6.82 -3.36 16.65
C GLU A 126 6.59 -4.78 16.13
N ALA A 127 5.46 -5.01 15.47
CA ALA A 127 5.17 -6.30 14.86
C ALA A 127 6.19 -6.65 13.76
N MET A 128 6.58 -5.69 12.94
CA MET A 128 7.59 -5.90 11.90
C MET A 128 9.00 -6.14 12.47
N ALA A 129 9.34 -5.56 13.63
CA ALA A 129 10.63 -5.77 14.29
C ALA A 129 10.83 -7.22 14.74
N SER A 130 9.75 -7.96 14.99
CA SER A 130 9.79 -9.37 15.40
C SER A 130 10.07 -10.35 14.27
N LEU A 131 9.93 -9.92 13.00
CA LEU A 131 10.21 -10.77 11.85
C LEU A 131 11.72 -10.98 11.66
N PRO A 132 12.15 -12.19 11.22
CA PRO A 132 13.48 -12.38 10.66
C PRO A 132 13.78 -11.36 9.55
N ASP A 133 15.03 -10.89 9.49
CA ASP A 133 15.42 -9.79 8.59
C ASP A 133 15.08 -10.02 7.13
N ASP A 134 15.23 -11.26 6.64
CA ASP A 134 14.94 -11.64 5.26
C ASP A 134 13.43 -11.65 4.95
N GLN A 135 12.59 -12.01 5.93
CA GLN A 135 11.14 -11.96 5.80
C GLN A 135 10.63 -10.52 5.90
N ARG A 136 11.14 -9.77 6.88
CA ARG A 136 10.82 -8.34 7.06
C ARG A 136 11.16 -7.55 5.79
N ALA A 137 12.37 -7.73 5.25
CA ALA A 137 12.80 -7.06 4.03
C ALA A 137 11.91 -7.41 2.83
N ALA A 138 11.50 -8.68 2.69
CA ALA A 138 10.64 -9.11 1.60
C ALA A 138 9.20 -8.57 1.74
N VAL A 139 8.66 -8.56 2.96
CA VAL A 139 7.31 -8.01 3.25
C VAL A 139 7.29 -6.50 3.02
N LEU A 140 8.29 -5.76 3.53
CA LEU A 140 8.39 -4.30 3.31
C LEU A 140 8.51 -3.98 1.82
N ALA A 141 9.44 -4.62 1.12
CA ALA A 141 9.66 -4.39 -0.30
C ALA A 141 8.40 -4.64 -1.13
N HIS A 142 7.67 -5.71 -0.84
CA HIS A 142 6.47 -6.05 -1.60
C HIS A 142 5.25 -5.20 -1.23
N HIS A 143 4.95 -5.04 0.08
CA HIS A 143 3.71 -4.42 0.54
C HIS A 143 3.83 -2.91 0.80
N VAL A 144 5.01 -2.41 1.19
CA VAL A 144 5.23 -0.99 1.46
C VAL A 144 5.86 -0.29 0.27
N ASP A 145 6.99 -0.82 -0.24
CA ASP A 145 7.70 -0.21 -1.37
C ASP A 145 7.07 -0.60 -2.72
N GLY A 146 6.24 -1.65 -2.70
CA GLY A 146 5.46 -2.14 -3.83
C GLY A 146 6.32 -2.75 -4.93
N GLU A 147 7.52 -3.25 -4.60
CA GLU A 147 8.36 -3.99 -5.54
C GLU A 147 7.67 -5.30 -5.97
N SER A 148 7.79 -5.65 -7.25
CA SER A 148 7.37 -6.96 -7.73
C SER A 148 8.26 -8.07 -7.19
N TYR A 149 7.76 -9.29 -7.13
CA TYR A 149 8.60 -10.44 -6.76
C TYR A 149 9.83 -10.61 -7.64
N ALA A 150 9.77 -10.19 -8.92
CA ALA A 150 10.90 -10.24 -9.83
C ALA A 150 11.97 -9.21 -9.46
N GLU A 151 11.57 -7.98 -9.13
CA GLU A 151 12.48 -6.92 -8.70
C GLU A 151 13.16 -7.28 -7.37
N ILE A 152 12.38 -7.76 -6.39
CA ILE A 152 12.91 -8.21 -5.10
C ILE A 152 13.89 -9.39 -5.30
N ALA A 153 13.53 -10.36 -6.15
CA ALA A 153 14.36 -11.51 -6.44
C ALA A 153 15.70 -11.11 -7.07
N ALA A 154 15.67 -10.18 -8.03
CA ALA A 154 16.87 -9.64 -8.64
C ALA A 154 17.75 -8.89 -7.63
N ARG A 155 17.17 -8.04 -6.78
CA ARG A 155 17.89 -7.29 -5.76
C ARG A 155 18.50 -8.19 -4.67
N LEU A 156 17.78 -9.23 -4.26
CA LEU A 156 18.23 -10.17 -3.22
C LEU A 156 19.02 -11.36 -3.78
N MET A 157 19.28 -11.39 -5.08
CA MET A 157 19.99 -12.48 -5.78
C MET A 157 19.41 -13.87 -5.46
N CYS A 158 18.08 -13.99 -5.48
CA CYS A 158 17.39 -15.26 -5.22
C CYS A 158 16.25 -15.48 -6.23
N SER A 159 15.57 -16.62 -6.17
CA SER A 159 14.43 -16.88 -7.06
C SER A 159 13.16 -16.20 -6.55
N GLN A 160 12.23 -15.90 -7.46
CA GLN A 160 10.92 -15.36 -7.10
C GLN A 160 10.14 -16.28 -6.14
N SER A 161 10.32 -17.61 -6.24
CA SER A 161 9.70 -18.56 -5.34
C SER A 161 10.20 -18.40 -3.90
N VAL A 162 11.48 -18.09 -3.72
CA VAL A 162 12.07 -17.78 -2.40
C VAL A 162 11.47 -16.48 -1.85
N VAL A 163 11.33 -15.46 -2.67
CA VAL A 163 10.69 -14.19 -2.24
C VAL A 163 9.25 -14.42 -1.81
N ARG A 164 8.44 -15.13 -2.63
CA ARG A 164 7.05 -15.49 -2.27
C ARG A 164 6.98 -16.24 -0.94
N GLN A 165 7.89 -17.20 -0.73
CA GLN A 165 7.95 -17.96 0.52
C GLN A 165 8.28 -17.07 1.72
N ARG A 166 9.22 -16.13 1.57
CA ARG A 166 9.58 -15.17 2.64
C ARG A 166 8.42 -14.25 2.98
N VAL A 167 7.73 -13.69 1.97
CA VAL A 167 6.54 -12.85 2.17
C VAL A 167 5.44 -13.64 2.87
N SER A 168 5.09 -14.84 2.36
CA SER A 168 4.05 -15.69 2.96
C SER A 168 4.36 -16.09 4.41
N ARG A 169 5.62 -16.45 4.72
CA ARG A 169 6.02 -16.76 6.09
C ARG A 169 5.97 -15.54 7.00
N GLY A 170 6.44 -14.38 6.51
CA GLY A 170 6.40 -13.12 7.26
C GLY A 170 4.97 -12.74 7.62
N LEU A 171 4.04 -12.76 6.65
CA LEU A 171 2.62 -12.47 6.89
C LEU A 171 1.99 -13.46 7.89
N ARG A 172 2.32 -14.75 7.81
CA ARG A 172 1.83 -15.75 8.76
C ARG A 172 2.31 -15.47 10.18
N THR A 173 3.61 -15.14 10.35
CA THR A 173 4.18 -14.81 11.67
C THR A 173 3.52 -13.57 12.25
N LEU A 174 3.32 -12.52 11.44
CA LEU A 174 2.62 -11.31 11.86
C LEU A 174 1.19 -11.61 12.31
N ARG A 175 0.45 -12.45 11.57
CA ARG A 175 -0.90 -12.87 11.96
C ARG A 175 -0.93 -13.54 13.33
N THR A 176 -0.06 -14.53 13.55
CA THR A 176 0.00 -15.25 14.83
C THR A 176 0.26 -14.30 16.00
N GLN A 177 1.19 -13.36 15.83
CA GLN A 177 1.50 -12.39 16.88
C GLN A 177 0.37 -11.39 17.18
N LEU A 178 -0.35 -10.98 16.14
CA LEU A 178 -1.49 -10.08 16.29
C LEU A 178 -2.70 -10.77 16.93
N GLU A 179 -2.84 -12.09 16.74
CA GLU A 179 -3.85 -12.91 17.39
C GLU A 179 -3.50 -13.16 18.87
N GLU A 180 -2.20 -13.37 19.20
CA GLU A 180 -1.70 -13.59 20.56
C GLU A 180 -1.64 -12.31 21.40
N GLY A 181 -1.50 -11.14 20.79
CA GLY A 181 -1.45 -9.83 21.46
C GLY A 181 -2.82 -9.24 21.80
N ARG A 182 -3.91 -9.95 21.55
CA ARG A 182 -5.30 -9.53 21.78
C ARG A 182 -5.89 -10.17 23.01
#